data_2087d77aefd757afc938f7a8a72e896e
#
_entry.id   2087d77aefd757afc938f7a8a72e896e
#
_cell.length_a   1.000
_cell.length_b   1.000
_cell.length_c   1.000
_cell.angle_alpha   90.00
_cell.angle_beta   90.00
_cell.angle_gamma   90.00
#
_symmetry.space_group_name_H-M   'P 1'
#
loop_
_entity.id
_entity.type
_entity.pdbx_description
1 polymer ?
#
loop_
_entity_poly.entity_id
_entity_poly.type
_entity_poly.pdbx_seq_one_letter_code
_entity_poly.pdbx_strand_id
1 'polypeptide(L)'
;MLRMSRRCPTMNARPSPIDVLFVIAPHSLLLDIAGPAEAFRLANLRRTEHGEPPRFRLRFAGSAASTPTSVGLSLADLEPFPKSLRSPTWVVLVGQPTAHLHQVTPAIHATVQWLRRTMREHLDAPDTRCRLVTICSGTMLAARAGLVDNRRCTTHHELLGFLRAIAPCAHVVDNRVFVVDGPLASSAGIAAGIDLALHLIAGECGEALATSVAEEMVVYLRRSLRDPELSPLLVHRRHLHSAVHRVQDAISSAPHRDWDMPAMAAVGHVTERHLLRLFVRHAGVSPLQYLRAIRLERARLLIERGASVAHATQASGFRSGLHLRRAWSRQWGGSPRDAGR
;
A
#
# COMPACT_ATOMS: atom_id res chain seq x y z
N MET A 1 -53.92 -0.79 -39.17
CA MET A 1 -53.64 -0.14 -37.86
C MET A 1 -52.77 -1.05 -37.03
N LEU A 2 -51.46 -0.95 -37.14
CA LEU A 2 -50.47 -1.70 -36.34
C LEU A 2 -50.07 -0.84 -35.15
N ARG A 3 -50.46 -1.21 -33.93
CA ARG A 3 -49.98 -0.59 -32.69
C ARG A 3 -48.51 -1.03 -32.43
N MET A 4 -47.56 -0.16 -32.67
CA MET A 4 -46.18 -0.31 -32.20
C MET A 4 -46.18 -0.13 -30.68
N SER A 5 -46.01 -1.21 -29.96
CA SER A 5 -45.69 -1.22 -28.54
C SER A 5 -44.26 -0.68 -28.34
N ARG A 6 -44.16 0.58 -27.87
CA ARG A 6 -42.88 1.14 -27.38
C ARG A 6 -42.52 0.41 -26.08
N ARG A 7 -41.58 -0.53 -26.16
CA ARG A 7 -40.89 -1.03 -24.95
C ARG A 7 -40.13 0.12 -24.31
N CYS A 8 -40.52 0.51 -23.09
CA CYS A 8 -39.72 1.36 -22.23
C CYS A 8 -38.30 0.76 -22.07
N PRO A 9 -37.25 1.58 -22.14
CA PRO A 9 -35.91 1.10 -21.83
C PRO A 9 -35.90 0.65 -20.36
N THR A 10 -35.47 -0.58 -20.15
CA THR A 10 -35.25 -1.17 -18.82
C THR A 10 -34.38 -0.21 -17.99
N MET A 11 -34.92 0.30 -16.89
CA MET A 11 -34.19 1.02 -15.88
C MET A 11 -32.94 0.18 -15.52
N ASN A 12 -31.75 0.69 -15.83
CA ASN A 12 -30.48 0.10 -15.41
C ASN A 12 -30.55 -0.13 -13.90
N ALA A 13 -30.59 -1.37 -13.49
CA ALA A 13 -30.56 -1.73 -12.08
C ALA A 13 -29.30 -1.12 -11.47
N ARG A 14 -29.48 -0.20 -10.50
CA ARG A 14 -28.36 0.44 -9.81
C ARG A 14 -27.46 -0.63 -9.22
N PRO A 15 -26.14 -0.56 -9.41
CA PRO A 15 -25.23 -1.58 -8.89
C PRO A 15 -25.37 -1.68 -7.37
N SER A 16 -25.53 -2.90 -6.86
CA SER A 16 -25.60 -3.14 -5.42
C SER A 16 -24.34 -2.61 -4.71
N PRO A 17 -24.45 -2.06 -3.49
CA PRO A 17 -23.30 -1.61 -2.73
C PRO A 17 -22.34 -2.77 -2.46
N ILE A 18 -21.05 -2.45 -2.37
CA ILE A 18 -20.00 -3.41 -2.02
C ILE A 18 -19.94 -3.52 -0.50
N ASP A 19 -20.09 -4.74 0.04
CA ASP A 19 -19.82 -5.01 1.45
C ASP A 19 -18.30 -4.98 1.69
N VAL A 20 -17.81 -4.03 2.46
CA VAL A 20 -16.42 -3.98 2.92
C VAL A 20 -16.38 -4.54 4.34
N LEU A 21 -16.08 -5.85 4.43
CA LEU A 21 -16.10 -6.61 5.67
C LEU A 21 -14.69 -6.64 6.29
N PHE A 22 -14.48 -5.81 7.31
CA PHE A 22 -13.27 -5.87 8.12
C PHE A 22 -13.32 -7.04 9.08
N VAL A 23 -12.32 -7.91 9.01
CA VAL A 23 -12.15 -9.06 9.91
C VAL A 23 -11.18 -8.66 11.01
N ILE A 24 -11.72 -8.54 12.22
CA ILE A 24 -11.02 -8.04 13.39
C ILE A 24 -10.59 -9.18 14.29
N ALA A 25 -9.31 -9.43 14.33
CA ALA A 25 -8.68 -10.36 15.27
C ALA A 25 -8.27 -9.63 16.57
N PRO A 26 -8.09 -10.33 17.70
CA PRO A 26 -7.55 -9.72 18.91
C PRO A 26 -6.21 -9.01 18.65
N HIS A 27 -6.04 -7.84 19.26
CA HIS A 27 -4.86 -6.99 19.09
C HIS A 27 -4.60 -6.46 17.68
N SER A 28 -5.64 -6.39 16.84
CA SER A 28 -5.52 -5.76 15.51
C SER A 28 -4.98 -4.35 15.60
N LEU A 29 -4.12 -3.97 14.66
CA LEU A 29 -3.56 -2.62 14.53
C LEU A 29 -4.69 -1.63 14.23
N LEU A 30 -4.93 -0.68 15.14
CA LEU A 30 -6.06 0.23 15.05
C LEU A 30 -6.02 1.08 13.77
N LEU A 31 -4.83 1.53 13.34
CA LEU A 31 -4.70 2.34 12.14
C LEU A 31 -4.94 1.55 10.85
N ASP A 32 -4.65 0.24 10.85
CA ASP A 32 -4.98 -0.66 9.72
C ASP A 32 -6.50 -0.80 9.52
N ILE A 33 -7.28 -0.58 10.58
CA ILE A 33 -8.74 -0.55 10.55
C ILE A 33 -9.23 0.84 10.17
N ALA A 34 -8.88 1.84 10.98
CA ALA A 34 -9.44 3.18 10.92
C ALA A 34 -9.10 3.90 9.61
N GLY A 35 -7.85 3.82 9.14
CA GLY A 35 -7.42 4.52 7.94
C GLY A 35 -8.20 4.12 6.68
N PRO A 36 -8.23 2.84 6.31
CA PRO A 36 -9.01 2.37 5.16
C PRO A 36 -10.52 2.54 5.35
N ALA A 37 -11.05 2.30 6.56
CA ALA A 37 -12.48 2.47 6.82
C ALA A 37 -12.92 3.93 6.60
N GLU A 38 -12.14 4.91 7.08
CA GLU A 38 -12.39 6.33 6.84
C GLU A 38 -12.31 6.69 5.34
N ALA A 39 -11.37 6.12 4.58
CA ALA A 39 -11.31 6.35 3.14
C ALA A 39 -12.62 5.92 2.43
N PHE A 40 -13.14 4.74 2.74
CA PHE A 40 -14.41 4.27 2.19
C PHE A 40 -15.62 5.10 2.67
N ARG A 41 -15.63 5.52 3.94
CA ARG A 41 -16.67 6.40 4.50
C ARG A 41 -16.70 7.74 3.77
N LEU A 42 -15.54 8.35 3.58
CA LEU A 42 -15.41 9.63 2.87
C LEU A 42 -15.80 9.49 1.39
N ALA A 43 -15.44 8.40 0.75
CA ALA A 43 -15.90 8.12 -0.62
C ALA A 43 -17.43 8.08 -0.71
N ASN A 44 -18.11 7.45 0.23
CA ASN A 44 -19.57 7.47 0.30
C ASN A 44 -20.13 8.88 0.53
N LEU A 45 -19.52 9.65 1.44
CA LEU A 45 -19.94 11.03 1.74
C LEU A 45 -19.87 11.89 0.48
N ARG A 46 -18.74 11.89 -0.24
CA ARG A 46 -18.55 12.64 -1.49
C ARG A 46 -19.53 12.22 -2.57
N ARG A 47 -19.83 10.91 -2.70
CA ARG A 47 -20.86 10.44 -3.64
C ARG A 47 -22.24 10.98 -3.29
N THR A 48 -22.59 10.96 -2.01
CA THR A 48 -23.90 11.48 -1.54
C THR A 48 -24.03 12.99 -1.78
N GLU A 49 -22.97 13.77 -1.59
CA GLU A 49 -22.92 15.20 -1.91
C GLU A 49 -23.16 15.47 -3.42
N HIS A 50 -22.77 14.56 -4.29
CA HIS A 50 -23.03 14.62 -5.73
C HIS A 50 -24.36 13.95 -6.16
N GLY A 51 -25.24 13.60 -5.21
CA GLY A 51 -26.54 12.98 -5.51
C GLY A 51 -26.46 11.50 -5.90
N GLU A 52 -25.32 10.85 -5.72
CA GLU A 52 -25.11 9.44 -6.00
C GLU A 52 -25.30 8.58 -4.73
N PRO A 53 -25.82 7.34 -4.85
CA PRO A 53 -25.96 6.47 -3.68
C PRO A 53 -24.59 6.03 -3.13
N PRO A 54 -24.50 5.73 -1.82
CA PRO A 54 -23.31 5.11 -1.24
C PRO A 54 -22.90 3.85 -2.00
N ARG A 55 -21.59 3.71 -2.25
CA ARG A 55 -21.04 2.55 -2.98
C ARG A 55 -20.55 1.45 -2.05
N PHE A 56 -20.12 1.79 -0.84
CA PHE A 56 -19.48 0.89 0.12
C PHE A 56 -20.34 0.77 1.39
N ARG A 57 -20.58 -0.46 1.85
CA ARG A 57 -21.20 -0.73 3.14
C ARG A 57 -20.16 -1.33 4.07
N LEU A 58 -19.74 -0.54 5.07
CA LEU A 58 -18.75 -0.97 6.04
C LEU A 58 -19.36 -1.94 7.03
N ARG A 59 -18.67 -3.05 7.29
CA ARG A 59 -19.04 -4.09 8.25
C ARG A 59 -17.80 -4.52 9.01
N PHE A 60 -17.96 -4.87 10.27
CA PHE A 60 -16.88 -5.29 11.14
C PHE A 60 -17.26 -6.60 11.82
N ALA A 61 -16.48 -7.65 11.59
CA ALA A 61 -16.77 -8.98 12.13
C ALA A 61 -15.57 -9.53 12.91
N GLY A 62 -15.87 -10.30 13.94
CA GLY A 62 -14.86 -10.94 14.77
C GLY A 62 -15.32 -12.28 15.32
N SER A 63 -14.41 -12.99 15.99
CA SER A 63 -14.73 -14.24 16.71
C SER A 63 -15.49 -14.01 18.02
N ALA A 64 -15.57 -12.76 18.48
CA ALA A 64 -16.32 -12.32 19.66
C ALA A 64 -16.92 -10.94 19.37
N ALA A 65 -17.98 -10.57 20.10
CA ALA A 65 -18.66 -9.27 19.93
C ALA A 65 -17.79 -8.07 20.33
N SER A 66 -16.72 -8.27 21.07
CA SER A 66 -15.75 -7.24 21.44
C SER A 66 -14.34 -7.84 21.47
N THR A 67 -13.34 -7.01 21.12
CA THR A 67 -11.94 -7.43 21.11
C THR A 67 -11.00 -6.25 21.37
N PRO A 68 -9.85 -6.45 22.06
CA PRO A 68 -8.86 -5.40 22.27
C PRO A 68 -8.09 -5.12 20.96
N THR A 69 -7.71 -3.85 20.78
CA THR A 69 -6.79 -3.40 19.72
C THR A 69 -5.35 -3.34 20.21
N SER A 70 -4.42 -3.09 19.30
CA SER A 70 -2.98 -2.91 19.57
C SER A 70 -2.65 -1.77 20.53
N VAL A 71 -3.54 -0.79 20.67
CA VAL A 71 -3.36 0.40 21.52
C VAL A 71 -4.14 0.33 22.84
N GLY A 72 -4.73 -0.82 23.16
CA GLY A 72 -5.47 -1.03 24.43
C GLY A 72 -6.94 -0.59 24.41
N LEU A 73 -7.43 0.03 23.32
CA LEU A 73 -8.85 0.28 23.15
C LEU A 73 -9.56 -1.02 22.77
N SER A 74 -10.79 -1.20 23.23
CA SER A 74 -11.63 -2.31 22.79
C SER A 74 -12.60 -1.85 21.70
N LEU A 75 -12.68 -2.62 20.62
CA LEU A 75 -13.74 -2.50 19.63
C LEU A 75 -14.90 -3.38 20.07
N ALA A 76 -16.09 -2.82 20.09
CA ALA A 76 -17.34 -3.49 20.45
C ALA A 76 -18.27 -3.59 19.25
N ASP A 77 -19.40 -4.29 19.43
CA ASP A 77 -20.45 -4.48 18.42
C ASP A 77 -19.94 -5.15 17.11
N LEU A 78 -18.95 -6.04 17.24
CA LEU A 78 -18.50 -6.84 16.11
C LEU A 78 -19.54 -7.88 15.73
N GLU A 79 -19.85 -7.95 14.44
CA GLU A 79 -20.73 -9.00 13.90
C GLU A 79 -20.05 -10.37 14.00
N PRO A 80 -20.81 -11.47 14.17
CA PRO A 80 -20.25 -12.80 13.98
C PRO A 80 -19.86 -13.01 12.51
N PHE A 81 -18.90 -13.90 12.25
CA PHE A 81 -18.49 -14.24 10.89
C PHE A 81 -19.71 -14.73 10.08
N PRO A 82 -19.99 -14.14 8.89
CA PRO A 82 -21.10 -14.57 8.06
C PRO A 82 -20.89 -16.00 7.56
N LYS A 83 -21.96 -16.78 7.47
CA LYS A 83 -21.92 -18.16 6.97
C LYS A 83 -21.55 -18.24 5.48
N SER A 84 -21.94 -17.23 4.70
CA SER A 84 -21.63 -17.08 3.28
C SER A 84 -21.45 -15.61 2.93
N LEU A 85 -20.67 -15.31 1.89
CA LEU A 85 -20.48 -13.96 1.39
C LEU A 85 -21.53 -13.65 0.31
N ARG A 86 -22.10 -12.44 0.38
CA ARG A 86 -22.93 -11.91 -0.69
C ARG A 86 -22.01 -11.19 -1.69
N SER A 87 -22.28 -11.33 -2.97
CA SER A 87 -21.51 -10.59 -4.00
C SER A 87 -22.18 -9.24 -4.28
N PRO A 88 -21.39 -8.15 -4.34
CA PRO A 88 -19.96 -8.05 -4.15
C PRO A 88 -19.58 -7.88 -2.67
N THR A 89 -18.55 -8.59 -2.21
CA THR A 89 -17.96 -8.41 -0.86
C THR A 89 -16.44 -8.32 -0.94
N TRP A 90 -15.84 -7.34 -0.26
CA TRP A 90 -14.41 -7.22 -0.04
C TRP A 90 -14.08 -7.57 1.41
N VAL A 91 -13.39 -8.68 1.62
CA VAL A 91 -12.94 -9.11 2.95
C VAL A 91 -11.60 -8.47 3.25
N VAL A 92 -11.54 -7.62 4.27
CA VAL A 92 -10.35 -6.87 4.67
C VAL A 92 -9.74 -7.51 5.92
N LEU A 93 -8.54 -8.07 5.78
CA LEU A 93 -7.75 -8.62 6.88
C LEU A 93 -6.75 -7.57 7.36
N VAL A 94 -6.84 -7.20 8.61
CA VAL A 94 -5.98 -6.19 9.23
C VAL A 94 -4.82 -6.83 9.98
N GLY A 95 -3.74 -6.08 10.14
CA GLY A 95 -2.53 -6.57 10.79
C GLY A 95 -2.64 -6.67 12.31
N GLN A 96 -1.69 -7.39 12.90
CA GLN A 96 -1.43 -7.52 14.33
C GLN A 96 0.05 -7.22 14.61
N PRO A 97 0.41 -6.76 15.82
CA PRO A 97 1.80 -6.62 16.23
C PRO A 97 2.56 -7.94 16.12
N THR A 98 3.85 -7.89 15.80
CA THR A 98 4.72 -9.06 15.60
C THR A 98 4.70 -10.03 16.78
N ALA A 99 4.59 -9.51 18.02
CA ALA A 99 4.51 -10.32 19.23
C ALA A 99 3.32 -11.30 19.27
N HIS A 100 2.25 -11.00 18.52
CA HIS A 100 1.04 -11.84 18.46
C HIS A 100 0.98 -12.76 17.25
N LEU A 101 1.85 -12.56 16.25
CA LEU A 101 1.79 -13.32 14.99
C LEU A 101 2.11 -14.81 15.14
N HIS A 102 2.91 -15.19 16.16
CA HIS A 102 3.26 -16.59 16.41
C HIS A 102 2.21 -17.33 17.24
N GLN A 103 1.24 -16.62 17.82
CA GLN A 103 0.23 -17.20 18.70
C GLN A 103 -0.94 -17.74 17.87
N VAL A 104 -1.22 -19.04 18.01
CA VAL A 104 -2.40 -19.67 17.44
C VAL A 104 -3.47 -19.75 18.52
N THR A 105 -4.16 -18.63 18.75
CA THR A 105 -5.27 -18.58 19.70
C THR A 105 -6.54 -19.18 19.08
N PRO A 106 -7.54 -19.60 19.90
CA PRO A 106 -8.84 -20.05 19.38
C PRO A 106 -9.50 -19.05 18.42
N ALA A 107 -9.35 -17.74 18.69
CA ALA A 107 -9.86 -16.66 17.85
C ALA A 107 -9.17 -16.64 16.47
N ILE A 108 -7.85 -16.77 16.44
CA ILE A 108 -7.08 -16.84 15.19
C ILE A 108 -7.43 -18.11 14.42
N HIS A 109 -7.55 -19.25 15.12
CA HIS A 109 -7.95 -20.52 14.50
C HIS A 109 -9.34 -20.40 13.84
N ALA A 110 -10.33 -19.87 14.56
CA ALA A 110 -11.69 -19.64 14.04
C ALA A 110 -11.67 -18.73 12.80
N THR A 111 -10.89 -17.65 12.83
CA THR A 111 -10.73 -16.71 11.70
C THR A 111 -10.15 -17.43 10.47
N VAL A 112 -9.06 -18.18 10.64
CA VAL A 112 -8.41 -18.93 9.54
C VAL A 112 -9.34 -19.98 8.96
N GLN A 113 -10.08 -20.74 9.80
CA GLN A 113 -11.05 -21.73 9.34
C GLN A 113 -12.22 -21.11 8.58
N TRP A 114 -12.71 -19.95 9.05
CA TRP A 114 -13.75 -19.21 8.35
C TRP A 114 -13.25 -18.72 6.98
N LEU A 115 -12.08 -18.11 6.91
CA LEU A 115 -11.45 -17.64 5.67
C LEU A 115 -11.30 -18.78 4.65
N ARG A 116 -10.77 -19.92 5.08
CA ARG A 116 -10.58 -21.10 4.21
C ARG A 116 -11.86 -21.58 3.59
N ARG A 117 -12.97 -21.61 4.37
CA ARG A 117 -14.28 -22.08 3.90
C ARG A 117 -14.96 -21.09 2.96
N THR A 118 -14.81 -19.77 3.23
CA THR A 118 -15.63 -18.76 2.55
C THR A 118 -14.93 -18.06 1.41
N MET A 119 -13.58 -17.99 1.41
CA MET A 119 -12.86 -17.18 0.41
C MET A 119 -12.24 -18.00 -0.72
N ARG A 120 -11.91 -19.28 -0.51
CA ARG A 120 -11.18 -20.07 -1.52
C ARG A 120 -11.92 -20.12 -2.86
N GLU A 121 -13.19 -20.53 -2.85
CA GLU A 121 -13.99 -20.62 -4.07
C GLU A 121 -14.13 -19.28 -4.79
N HIS A 122 -14.26 -18.18 -4.04
CA HIS A 122 -14.34 -16.84 -4.61
C HIS A 122 -13.03 -16.38 -5.24
N LEU A 123 -11.89 -16.73 -4.66
CA LEU A 123 -10.59 -16.32 -5.23
C LEU A 123 -10.24 -17.09 -6.50
N ASP A 124 -10.75 -18.30 -6.66
CA ASP A 124 -10.49 -19.16 -7.81
C ASP A 124 -11.55 -18.99 -8.93
N ALA A 125 -12.65 -18.30 -8.66
CA ALA A 125 -13.70 -18.04 -9.64
C ALA A 125 -13.28 -16.96 -10.65
N PRO A 126 -13.39 -17.18 -11.96
CA PRO A 126 -12.90 -16.25 -13.00
C PRO A 126 -13.61 -14.90 -12.98
N ASP A 127 -14.90 -14.86 -12.66
CA ASP A 127 -15.74 -13.65 -12.67
C ASP A 127 -16.15 -13.20 -11.27
N THR A 128 -15.31 -13.46 -10.27
CA THR A 128 -15.62 -13.11 -8.89
C THR A 128 -15.70 -11.60 -8.70
N ARG A 129 -16.75 -11.15 -8.03
CA ARG A 129 -16.87 -9.78 -7.53
C ARG A 129 -16.48 -9.66 -6.05
N CYS A 130 -16.02 -10.78 -5.45
CA CYS A 130 -15.46 -10.81 -4.11
C CYS A 130 -13.95 -10.57 -4.19
N ARG A 131 -13.40 -9.81 -3.22
CA ARG A 131 -11.97 -9.55 -3.10
C ARG A 131 -11.46 -9.90 -1.72
N LEU A 132 -10.23 -10.37 -1.65
CA LEU A 132 -9.48 -10.48 -0.41
C LEU A 132 -8.48 -9.31 -0.36
N VAL A 133 -8.63 -8.46 0.63
CA VAL A 133 -7.76 -7.31 0.87
C VAL A 133 -6.98 -7.56 2.15
N THR A 134 -5.66 -7.56 2.10
CA THR A 134 -4.84 -7.78 3.29
C THR A 134 -3.97 -6.56 3.57
N ILE A 135 -3.94 -6.12 4.82
CA ILE A 135 -3.19 -4.96 5.25
C ILE A 135 -2.13 -5.41 6.25
N CYS A 136 -0.88 -5.00 6.02
CA CYS A 136 0.23 -5.30 6.91
C CYS A 136 0.37 -6.82 7.18
N SER A 137 0.51 -7.22 8.43
CA SER A 137 0.54 -8.63 8.85
C SER A 137 -0.78 -9.38 8.66
N GLY A 138 -1.87 -8.72 8.24
CA GLY A 138 -3.12 -9.39 7.84
C GLY A 138 -2.91 -10.42 6.73
N THR A 139 -1.87 -10.27 5.90
CA THR A 139 -1.46 -11.27 4.91
C THR A 139 -1.08 -12.62 5.55
N MET A 140 -0.65 -12.65 6.81
CA MET A 140 -0.35 -13.90 7.53
C MET A 140 -1.61 -14.73 7.79
N LEU A 141 -2.76 -14.10 8.03
CA LEU A 141 -4.04 -14.81 8.18
C LEU A 141 -4.45 -15.45 6.85
N ALA A 142 -4.31 -14.72 5.75
CA ALA A 142 -4.55 -15.25 4.41
C ALA A 142 -3.59 -16.41 4.06
N ALA A 143 -2.31 -16.28 4.39
CA ALA A 143 -1.28 -17.32 4.19
C ALA A 143 -1.62 -18.60 4.97
N ARG A 144 -1.97 -18.48 6.25
CA ARG A 144 -2.40 -19.63 7.07
C ARG A 144 -3.67 -20.30 6.56
N ALA A 145 -4.52 -19.55 5.88
CA ALA A 145 -5.72 -20.09 5.23
C ALA A 145 -5.43 -20.71 3.84
N GLY A 146 -4.20 -20.61 3.32
CA GLY A 146 -3.80 -21.10 1.98
C GLY A 146 -4.39 -20.26 0.85
N LEU A 147 -4.66 -18.97 1.09
CA LEU A 147 -5.32 -18.07 0.13
C LEU A 147 -4.36 -17.23 -0.70
N VAL A 148 -3.06 -17.31 -0.40
CA VAL A 148 -2.01 -16.60 -1.14
C VAL A 148 -1.18 -17.51 -2.05
N ASP A 149 -1.44 -18.81 -2.04
CA ASP A 149 -0.71 -19.80 -2.83
C ASP A 149 -0.85 -19.50 -4.33
N ASN A 150 0.29 -19.53 -5.04
CA ASN A 150 0.41 -19.20 -6.46
C ASN A 150 -0.04 -17.78 -6.84
N ARG A 151 -0.11 -16.86 -5.87
CA ARG A 151 -0.52 -15.47 -6.07
C ARG A 151 0.59 -14.52 -5.65
N ARG A 152 0.66 -13.39 -6.34
CA ARG A 152 1.55 -12.29 -5.95
C ARG A 152 0.96 -11.56 -4.75
N CYS A 153 1.78 -11.39 -3.70
CA CYS A 153 1.36 -10.67 -2.49
C CYS A 153 2.54 -9.98 -1.82
N THR A 154 2.25 -9.05 -0.93
CA THR A 154 3.23 -8.41 -0.07
C THR A 154 2.72 -8.32 1.37
N THR A 155 3.58 -7.91 2.27
CA THR A 155 3.32 -7.64 3.68
C THR A 155 4.33 -6.62 4.18
N HIS A 156 4.29 -6.26 5.46
CA HIS A 156 5.29 -5.38 6.07
C HIS A 156 6.72 -5.91 5.83
N HIS A 157 7.65 -5.03 5.49
CA HIS A 157 9.02 -5.41 5.08
C HIS A 157 9.76 -6.29 6.09
N GLU A 158 9.52 -6.11 7.39
CA GLU A 158 10.10 -6.96 8.44
C GLU A 158 9.53 -8.39 8.46
N LEU A 159 8.40 -8.62 7.81
CA LEU A 159 7.67 -9.89 7.82
C LEU A 159 7.78 -10.68 6.51
N LEU A 160 8.45 -10.16 5.48
CA LEU A 160 8.59 -10.84 4.18
C LEU A 160 9.24 -12.22 4.31
N GLY A 161 10.28 -12.32 5.15
CA GLY A 161 10.94 -13.61 5.44
C GLY A 161 9.99 -14.61 6.12
N PHE A 162 9.20 -14.13 7.08
CA PHE A 162 8.22 -14.97 7.76
C PHE A 162 7.09 -15.40 6.80
N LEU A 163 6.60 -14.50 5.95
CA LEU A 163 5.59 -14.84 4.94
C LEU A 163 6.09 -15.95 3.99
N ARG A 164 7.32 -15.84 3.48
CA ARG A 164 7.92 -16.88 2.63
C ARG A 164 8.03 -18.24 3.34
N ALA A 165 8.32 -18.23 4.64
CA ALA A 165 8.43 -19.44 5.42
C ALA A 165 7.09 -20.16 5.61
N ILE A 166 5.98 -19.42 5.84
CA ILE A 166 4.65 -20.01 6.09
C ILE A 166 3.82 -20.23 4.81
N ALA A 167 4.18 -19.58 3.70
CA ALA A 167 3.52 -19.71 2.41
C ALA A 167 4.56 -19.86 1.28
N PRO A 168 5.26 -21.01 1.19
CA PRO A 168 6.34 -21.21 0.21
C PRO A 168 5.86 -21.20 -1.24
N CYS A 169 4.58 -21.43 -1.50
CA CYS A 169 3.97 -21.36 -2.83
C CYS A 169 3.52 -19.93 -3.21
N ALA A 170 3.61 -18.95 -2.32
CA ALA A 170 3.24 -17.57 -2.62
C ALA A 170 4.37 -16.84 -3.36
N HIS A 171 4.01 -15.99 -4.32
CA HIS A 171 4.96 -15.09 -5.00
C HIS A 171 5.10 -13.78 -4.20
N VAL A 172 5.93 -13.83 -3.14
CA VAL A 172 6.13 -12.69 -2.24
C VAL A 172 6.94 -11.60 -2.94
N VAL A 173 6.33 -10.44 -3.11
CA VAL A 173 6.92 -9.26 -3.79
C VAL A 173 7.50 -8.32 -2.74
N ASP A 174 8.79 -8.00 -2.88
CA ASP A 174 9.51 -7.12 -1.97
C ASP A 174 9.33 -5.64 -2.34
N ASN A 175 9.46 -4.79 -1.34
CA ASN A 175 9.56 -3.34 -1.48
C ASN A 175 8.47 -2.75 -2.40
N ARG A 176 7.21 -3.08 -2.11
CA ARG A 176 6.02 -2.50 -2.75
C ARG A 176 5.07 -1.99 -1.68
N VAL A 177 4.51 -0.81 -1.92
CA VAL A 177 3.46 -0.25 -1.04
C VAL A 177 2.27 -1.20 -0.98
N PHE A 178 1.83 -1.68 -2.14
CA PHE A 178 0.80 -2.71 -2.25
C PHE A 178 0.96 -3.49 -3.57
N VAL A 179 0.34 -4.64 -3.62
CA VAL A 179 0.30 -5.56 -4.76
C VAL A 179 -1.14 -5.96 -5.01
N VAL A 180 -1.58 -5.93 -6.26
CA VAL A 180 -2.88 -6.46 -6.69
C VAL A 180 -2.63 -7.60 -7.66
N ASP A 181 -3.27 -8.74 -7.40
CA ASP A 181 -3.21 -9.94 -8.22
C ASP A 181 -4.61 -10.55 -8.34
N GLY A 182 -5.34 -10.13 -9.35
CA GLY A 182 -6.74 -10.52 -9.54
C GLY A 182 -7.61 -10.11 -8.35
N PRO A 183 -8.28 -11.07 -7.69
CA PRO A 183 -9.13 -10.79 -6.54
C PRO A 183 -8.36 -10.58 -5.22
N LEU A 184 -7.05 -10.85 -5.17
CA LEU A 184 -6.20 -10.60 -4.02
C LEU A 184 -5.53 -9.22 -4.14
N ALA A 185 -5.66 -8.41 -3.10
CA ALA A 185 -4.91 -7.16 -2.94
C ALA A 185 -4.24 -7.14 -1.57
N SER A 186 -2.96 -6.81 -1.51
CA SER A 186 -2.17 -6.85 -0.27
C SER A 186 -1.33 -5.60 -0.14
N SER A 187 -1.20 -5.04 1.07
CA SER A 187 -0.38 -3.84 1.33
C SER A 187 0.67 -4.07 2.41
N ALA A 188 1.75 -3.30 2.30
CA ALA A 188 2.94 -3.43 3.14
C ALA A 188 2.74 -2.96 4.60
N GLY A 189 1.72 -2.19 4.91
CA GLY A 189 1.42 -1.85 6.30
C GLY A 189 0.92 -0.43 6.49
N ILE A 190 0.44 -0.20 7.65
CA ILE A 190 -0.18 0.96 8.29
C ILE A 190 -0.66 2.05 7.30
N ALA A 191 0.19 2.97 6.87
CA ALA A 191 -0.17 4.01 5.88
C ALA A 191 -0.45 3.44 4.49
N ALA A 192 0.19 2.33 4.11
CA ALA A 192 -0.03 1.67 2.83
C ALA A 192 -1.43 1.04 2.69
N GLY A 193 -2.11 0.77 3.81
CA GLY A 193 -3.52 0.35 3.82
C GLY A 193 -4.44 1.45 3.29
N ILE A 194 -4.14 2.71 3.59
CA ILE A 194 -4.87 3.88 3.05
C ILE A 194 -4.65 4.00 1.54
N ASP A 195 -3.39 3.87 1.08
CA ASP A 195 -3.09 3.92 -0.37
C ASP A 195 -3.82 2.81 -1.12
N LEU A 196 -3.85 1.59 -0.57
CA LEU A 196 -4.60 0.48 -1.16
C LEU A 196 -6.11 0.77 -1.20
N ALA A 197 -6.70 1.31 -0.13
CA ALA A 197 -8.11 1.70 -0.12
C ALA A 197 -8.42 2.77 -1.18
N LEU A 198 -7.58 3.80 -1.30
CA LEU A 198 -7.71 4.84 -2.33
C LEU A 198 -7.58 4.26 -3.75
N HIS A 199 -6.67 3.30 -3.96
CA HIS A 199 -6.55 2.59 -5.24
C HIS A 199 -7.82 1.79 -5.58
N LEU A 200 -8.40 1.08 -4.61
CA LEU A 200 -9.63 0.33 -4.80
C LEU A 200 -10.85 1.26 -5.04
N ILE A 201 -10.91 2.40 -4.34
CA ILE A 201 -11.93 3.45 -4.58
C ILE A 201 -11.79 4.02 -5.99
N ALA A 202 -10.57 4.29 -6.46
CA ALA A 202 -10.33 4.77 -7.82
C ALA A 202 -10.82 3.78 -8.87
N GLY A 203 -10.59 2.47 -8.67
CA GLY A 203 -11.06 1.42 -9.58
C GLY A 203 -12.60 1.30 -9.66
N GLU A 204 -13.32 1.59 -8.57
CA GLU A 204 -14.77 1.48 -8.50
C GLU A 204 -15.52 2.77 -8.81
N CYS A 205 -14.96 3.90 -8.41
CA CYS A 205 -15.63 5.20 -8.43
C CYS A 205 -14.91 6.27 -9.25
N GLY A 206 -13.76 5.94 -9.81
CA GLY A 206 -12.95 6.83 -10.63
C GLY A 206 -11.88 7.62 -9.82
N GLU A 207 -10.85 8.06 -10.54
CA GLU A 207 -9.70 8.78 -9.98
C GLU A 207 -10.07 10.11 -9.32
N ALA A 208 -11.03 10.85 -9.86
CA ALA A 208 -11.45 12.13 -9.32
C ALA A 208 -11.99 12.00 -7.88
N LEU A 209 -12.84 10.98 -7.63
CA LEU A 209 -13.37 10.73 -6.28
C LEU A 209 -12.24 10.32 -5.32
N ALA A 210 -11.38 9.40 -5.73
CA ALA A 210 -10.26 8.95 -4.90
C ALA A 210 -9.29 10.11 -4.57
N THR A 211 -9.08 11.05 -5.50
CA THR A 211 -8.28 12.25 -5.26
C THR A 211 -8.93 13.14 -4.21
N SER A 212 -10.23 13.41 -4.32
CA SER A 212 -10.95 14.25 -3.35
C SER A 212 -10.95 13.63 -1.93
N VAL A 213 -11.03 12.30 -1.84
CA VAL A 213 -10.89 11.59 -0.55
C VAL A 213 -9.47 11.73 0.02
N ALA A 214 -8.44 11.58 -0.83
CA ALA A 214 -7.06 11.74 -0.41
C ALA A 214 -6.76 13.18 0.08
N GLU A 215 -7.31 14.19 -0.57
CA GLU A 215 -7.21 15.59 -0.16
C GLU A 215 -7.84 15.83 1.21
N GLU A 216 -9.04 15.30 1.46
CA GLU A 216 -9.71 15.43 2.75
C GLU A 216 -8.96 14.69 3.87
N MET A 217 -8.38 13.52 3.58
CA MET A 217 -7.53 12.81 4.52
C MET A 217 -6.14 13.44 4.67
N VAL A 218 -5.82 14.52 3.96
CA VAL A 218 -4.51 15.18 3.94
C VAL A 218 -3.39 14.19 3.60
N VAL A 219 -3.67 13.23 2.72
CA VAL A 219 -2.67 12.31 2.19
C VAL A 219 -1.85 13.06 1.14
N TYR A 220 -0.74 13.67 1.60
CA TYR A 220 0.09 14.58 0.79
C TYR A 220 0.68 13.93 -0.47
N LEU A 221 1.02 12.64 -0.40
CA LEU A 221 1.54 11.86 -1.53
C LEU A 221 0.82 10.53 -1.62
N ARG A 222 -0.05 10.38 -2.61
CA ARG A 222 -0.69 9.11 -2.93
C ARG A 222 0.32 8.18 -3.61
N ARG A 223 0.57 7.03 -3.04
CA ARG A 223 1.49 6.03 -3.56
C ARG A 223 0.77 5.03 -4.46
N SER A 224 1.48 4.48 -5.44
CA SER A 224 0.97 3.56 -6.46
C SER A 224 1.51 2.13 -6.29
N LEU A 225 1.01 1.20 -7.11
CA LEU A 225 1.51 -0.19 -7.21
C LEU A 225 3.02 -0.29 -7.48
N ARG A 226 3.63 0.74 -8.09
CA ARG A 226 5.05 0.75 -8.45
C ARG A 226 5.92 1.39 -7.38
N ASP A 227 5.32 2.03 -6.39
CA ASP A 227 6.05 2.72 -5.33
C ASP A 227 6.71 1.74 -4.37
N PRO A 228 7.93 2.06 -3.91
CA PRO A 228 8.58 1.28 -2.86
C PRO A 228 7.85 1.49 -1.52
N GLU A 229 7.77 0.45 -0.72
CA GLU A 229 7.25 0.52 0.65
C GLU A 229 7.99 1.56 1.47
N LEU A 230 9.31 1.50 1.41
CA LEU A 230 10.20 2.44 2.07
C LEU A 230 10.90 3.31 1.04
N SER A 231 10.62 4.61 1.08
CA SER A 231 11.39 5.55 0.26
C SER A 231 12.87 5.53 0.66
N PRO A 232 13.80 5.88 -0.22
CA PRO A 232 15.22 6.03 0.13
C PRO A 232 15.44 6.95 1.33
N LEU A 233 14.56 7.94 1.51
CA LEU A 233 14.56 8.83 2.67
C LEU A 233 14.34 8.07 3.99
N LEU A 234 13.49 7.06 4.02
CA LEU A 234 13.19 6.28 5.22
C LEU A 234 14.19 5.15 5.43
N VAL A 235 14.55 4.42 4.37
CA VAL A 235 15.47 3.26 4.45
C VAL A 235 16.81 3.65 5.08
N HIS A 236 17.36 4.79 4.68
CA HIS A 236 18.71 5.21 5.07
C HIS A 236 18.76 6.17 6.25
N ARG A 237 17.62 6.44 6.94
CA ARG A 237 17.52 7.38 8.07
C ARG A 237 17.25 6.73 9.42
N ARG A 238 17.39 5.43 9.55
CA ARG A 238 17.17 4.67 10.81
C ARG A 238 18.35 4.81 11.79
N HIS A 239 18.89 6.02 11.97
CA HIS A 239 20.00 6.30 12.87
C HIS A 239 19.89 7.72 13.43
N LEU A 240 20.63 8.01 14.51
CA LEU A 240 20.63 9.32 15.16
C LEU A 240 21.94 10.10 14.96
N HIS A 241 22.78 9.71 13.98
CA HIS A 241 24.09 10.32 13.79
C HIS A 241 23.97 11.71 13.12
N SER A 242 24.27 12.79 13.87
CA SER A 242 24.03 14.17 13.47
C SER A 242 24.72 14.59 12.17
N ALA A 243 25.99 14.20 11.95
CA ALA A 243 26.71 14.53 10.73
C ALA A 243 26.10 13.86 9.49
N VAL A 244 25.64 12.60 9.61
CA VAL A 244 24.98 11.90 8.51
C VAL A 244 23.62 12.54 8.21
N HIS A 245 22.84 12.88 9.25
CA HIS A 245 21.55 13.57 9.07
C HIS A 245 21.71 14.92 8.37
N ARG A 246 22.67 15.76 8.77
CA ARG A 246 22.90 17.06 8.10
C ARG A 246 23.12 16.89 6.59
N VAL A 247 23.97 15.92 6.20
CA VAL A 247 24.24 15.65 4.78
C VAL A 247 22.99 15.11 4.07
N GLN A 248 22.25 14.19 4.71
CA GLN A 248 21.01 13.67 4.16
C GLN A 248 19.94 14.74 3.98
N ASP A 249 19.79 15.66 4.92
CA ASP A 249 18.86 16.80 4.84
C ASP A 249 19.25 17.75 3.70
N ALA A 250 20.53 18.08 3.59
CA ALA A 250 21.02 18.96 2.53
C ALA A 250 20.83 18.35 1.13
N ILE A 251 21.13 17.07 0.96
CA ILE A 251 20.89 16.33 -0.29
C ILE A 251 19.40 16.27 -0.62
N SER A 252 18.55 15.98 0.35
CA SER A 252 17.10 15.84 0.15
C SER A 252 16.44 17.16 -0.22
N SER A 253 16.89 18.26 0.38
CA SER A 253 16.38 19.61 0.09
C SER A 253 16.79 20.11 -1.30
N ALA A 254 18.00 19.81 -1.76
CA ALA A 254 18.52 20.29 -3.02
C ALA A 254 19.28 19.19 -3.81
N PRO A 255 18.61 18.10 -4.24
CA PRO A 255 19.28 16.99 -4.91
C PRO A 255 19.85 17.37 -6.29
N HIS A 256 19.31 18.42 -6.92
CA HIS A 256 19.77 18.94 -8.21
C HIS A 256 21.09 19.70 -8.15
N ARG A 257 21.49 20.14 -6.94
CA ARG A 257 22.77 20.83 -6.75
C ARG A 257 23.94 19.92 -7.15
N ASP A 258 25.06 20.50 -7.57
CA ASP A 258 26.28 19.75 -7.87
C ASP A 258 26.94 19.30 -6.56
N TRP A 259 26.67 18.05 -6.20
CA TRP A 259 27.17 17.40 -5.01
C TRP A 259 28.36 16.51 -5.33
N ASP A 260 29.49 16.78 -4.68
CA ASP A 260 30.67 15.92 -4.64
C ASP A 260 31.02 15.53 -3.19
N MET A 261 32.04 14.71 -3.02
CA MET A 261 32.43 14.26 -1.68
C MET A 261 32.93 15.39 -0.79
N PRO A 262 33.75 16.36 -1.29
CA PRO A 262 34.14 17.53 -0.52
C PRO A 262 32.96 18.38 -0.03
N ALA A 263 32.01 18.70 -0.89
CA ALA A 263 30.81 19.47 -0.54
C ALA A 263 29.96 18.78 0.54
N MET A 264 29.76 17.46 0.41
CA MET A 264 29.06 16.67 1.42
C MET A 264 29.81 16.63 2.75
N ALA A 265 31.13 16.46 2.72
CA ALA A 265 31.97 16.41 3.91
C ALA A 265 31.98 17.78 4.65
N ALA A 266 31.98 18.89 3.92
CA ALA A 266 31.85 20.22 4.48
C ALA A 266 30.52 20.40 5.24
N VAL A 267 29.38 19.96 4.65
CA VAL A 267 28.07 19.99 5.30
C VAL A 267 28.04 19.09 6.55
N GLY A 268 28.71 17.96 6.49
CA GLY A 268 28.82 17.03 7.63
C GLY A 268 29.76 17.54 8.74
N HIS A 269 30.57 18.55 8.47
CA HIS A 269 31.67 19.02 9.33
C HIS A 269 32.67 17.91 9.68
N VAL A 270 33.02 17.08 8.68
CA VAL A 270 33.94 15.96 8.81
C VAL A 270 34.81 15.81 7.56
N THR A 271 35.87 15.02 7.62
CA THR A 271 36.66 14.69 6.42
C THR A 271 35.91 13.74 5.51
N GLU A 272 36.20 13.71 4.22
CA GLU A 272 35.57 12.83 3.22
C GLU A 272 35.66 11.34 3.62
N ARG A 273 36.84 10.91 4.03
CA ARG A 273 37.08 9.52 4.49
C ARG A 273 36.23 9.18 5.71
N HIS A 274 36.07 10.14 6.64
CA HIS A 274 35.24 9.95 7.82
C HIS A 274 33.75 9.91 7.44
N LEU A 275 33.29 10.81 6.55
CA LEU A 275 31.93 10.82 6.07
C LEU A 275 31.55 9.50 5.40
N LEU A 276 32.40 8.97 4.52
CA LEU A 276 32.18 7.68 3.86
C LEU A 276 31.97 6.57 4.89
N ARG A 277 32.85 6.47 5.90
CA ARG A 277 32.75 5.47 6.96
C ARG A 277 31.48 5.60 7.79
N LEU A 278 31.09 6.85 8.11
CA LEU A 278 29.85 7.12 8.86
C LEU A 278 28.59 6.73 8.05
N PHE A 279 28.55 7.08 6.77
CA PHE A 279 27.42 6.71 5.93
C PHE A 279 27.26 5.20 5.80
N VAL A 280 28.34 4.48 5.50
CA VAL A 280 28.31 3.02 5.39
C VAL A 280 27.88 2.39 6.72
N ARG A 281 28.40 2.89 7.85
CA ARG A 281 28.07 2.35 9.17
C ARG A 281 26.63 2.63 9.60
N HIS A 282 26.10 3.83 9.33
CA HIS A 282 24.82 4.29 9.89
C HIS A 282 23.69 4.26 8.88
N ALA A 283 23.96 4.53 7.60
CA ALA A 283 22.95 4.55 6.54
C ALA A 283 22.98 3.30 5.63
N GLY A 284 23.99 2.43 5.78
CA GLY A 284 24.13 1.21 5.00
C GLY A 284 24.57 1.41 3.55
N VAL A 285 24.83 2.64 3.14
CA VAL A 285 25.22 3.01 1.76
C VAL A 285 26.29 4.10 1.78
N SER A 286 26.97 4.31 0.64
CA SER A 286 27.88 5.46 0.52
C SER A 286 27.10 6.77 0.29
N PRO A 287 27.66 7.96 0.58
CA PRO A 287 27.04 9.26 0.31
C PRO A 287 26.59 9.43 -1.14
N LEU A 288 27.41 9.01 -2.10
CA LEU A 288 27.09 9.08 -3.53
C LEU A 288 25.98 8.09 -3.96
N GLN A 289 25.90 6.92 -3.32
CA GLN A 289 24.78 5.97 -3.53
C GLN A 289 23.49 6.56 -2.98
N TYR A 290 23.52 7.18 -1.79
CA TYR A 290 22.37 7.89 -1.22
C TYR A 290 21.90 9.03 -2.15
N LEU A 291 22.80 9.92 -2.60
CA LEU A 291 22.49 10.98 -3.55
C LEU A 291 21.82 10.43 -4.81
N ARG A 292 22.35 9.35 -5.37
CA ARG A 292 21.78 8.72 -6.56
C ARG A 292 20.36 8.20 -6.31
N ALA A 293 20.11 7.58 -5.17
CA ALA A 293 18.80 7.09 -4.79
C ALA A 293 17.79 8.23 -4.66
N ILE A 294 18.15 9.34 -4.00
CA ILE A 294 17.30 10.53 -3.86
C ILE A 294 16.99 11.16 -5.22
N ARG A 295 18.01 11.29 -6.09
CA ARG A 295 17.83 11.82 -7.45
C ARG A 295 16.90 10.95 -8.30
N LEU A 296 17.06 9.63 -8.21
CA LEU A 296 16.19 8.68 -8.92
C LEU A 296 14.76 8.80 -8.45
N GLU A 297 14.53 8.84 -7.14
CA GLU A 297 13.18 8.98 -6.57
C GLU A 297 12.52 10.28 -7.02
N ARG A 298 13.26 11.41 -7.01
CA ARG A 298 12.75 12.69 -7.52
C ARG A 298 12.41 12.64 -9.01
N ALA A 299 13.28 12.01 -9.83
CA ALA A 299 13.01 11.86 -11.26
C ALA A 299 11.75 11.04 -11.51
N ARG A 300 11.57 9.96 -10.75
CA ARG A 300 10.39 9.10 -10.82
C ARG A 300 9.11 9.88 -10.53
N LEU A 301 9.07 10.58 -9.40
CA LEU A 301 7.92 11.40 -8.99
C LEU A 301 7.56 12.47 -10.02
N LEU A 302 8.55 13.10 -10.65
CA LEU A 302 8.30 14.09 -11.70
C LEU A 302 7.69 13.46 -12.96
N ILE A 303 8.21 12.31 -13.40
CA ILE A 303 7.71 11.60 -14.59
C ILE A 303 6.29 11.09 -14.36
N GLU A 304 6.00 10.53 -13.19
CA GLU A 304 4.66 10.06 -12.81
C GLU A 304 3.63 11.21 -12.74
N ARG A 305 4.08 12.43 -12.45
CA ARG A 305 3.26 13.66 -12.52
C ARG A 305 3.17 14.25 -13.92
N GLY A 306 3.63 13.55 -14.95
CA GLY A 306 3.53 13.97 -16.35
C GLY A 306 4.69 14.85 -16.84
N ALA A 307 5.75 15.04 -16.04
CA ALA A 307 6.91 15.79 -16.53
C ALA A 307 7.67 15.00 -17.62
N SER A 308 8.22 15.70 -18.60
CA SER A 308 9.08 15.08 -19.60
C SER A 308 10.34 14.48 -18.97
N VAL A 309 10.85 13.40 -19.57
CA VAL A 309 12.11 12.77 -19.12
C VAL A 309 13.28 13.77 -19.11
N ALA A 310 13.28 14.72 -20.05
CA ALA A 310 14.30 15.78 -20.12
C ALA A 310 14.22 16.71 -18.89
N HIS A 311 13.02 17.20 -18.58
CA HIS A 311 12.77 18.02 -17.39
C HIS A 311 13.11 17.27 -16.10
N ALA A 312 12.65 16.01 -15.96
CA ALA A 312 12.94 15.18 -14.80
C ALA A 312 14.45 14.95 -14.62
N THR A 313 15.21 14.77 -15.73
CA THR A 313 16.67 14.65 -15.70
C THR A 313 17.33 15.87 -15.07
N GLN A 314 16.98 17.05 -15.57
CA GLN A 314 17.54 18.32 -15.11
C GLN A 314 17.15 18.63 -13.68
N ALA A 315 15.84 18.58 -13.37
CA ALA A 315 15.29 18.90 -12.06
C ALA A 315 15.77 17.96 -10.93
N SER A 316 16.18 16.74 -11.29
CA SER A 316 16.74 15.76 -10.33
C SER A 316 18.25 15.81 -10.21
N GLY A 317 18.96 16.61 -11.03
CA GLY A 317 20.40 16.76 -10.98
C GLY A 317 21.20 15.64 -11.67
N PHE A 318 20.59 14.89 -12.62
CA PHE A 318 21.33 13.99 -13.49
C PHE A 318 22.02 14.79 -14.59
N ARG A 319 23.30 14.50 -14.84
CA ARG A 319 24.10 15.18 -15.89
C ARG A 319 23.59 14.95 -17.31
N SER A 320 22.88 13.86 -17.57
CA SER A 320 22.29 13.56 -18.87
C SER A 320 21.16 12.53 -18.77
N GLY A 321 20.25 12.52 -19.75
CA GLY A 321 19.21 11.52 -19.88
C GLY A 321 19.75 10.07 -20.03
N LEU A 322 20.98 9.89 -20.50
CA LEU A 322 21.63 8.59 -20.54
C LEU A 322 21.99 8.10 -19.12
N HIS A 323 22.51 9.00 -18.29
CA HIS A 323 22.81 8.69 -16.88
C HIS A 323 21.54 8.36 -16.09
N LEU A 324 20.45 9.11 -16.29
CA LEU A 324 19.16 8.78 -15.69
C LEU A 324 18.67 7.40 -16.14
N ARG A 325 18.66 7.11 -17.44
CA ARG A 325 18.21 5.81 -17.99
C ARG A 325 19.02 4.64 -17.44
N ARG A 326 20.34 4.76 -17.38
CA ARG A 326 21.21 3.72 -16.80
C ARG A 326 20.95 3.48 -15.31
N ALA A 327 20.77 4.55 -14.54
CA ALA A 327 20.45 4.46 -13.13
C ALA A 327 19.06 3.87 -12.91
N TRP A 328 18.09 4.27 -13.72
CA TRP A 328 16.70 3.77 -13.72
C TRP A 328 16.62 2.28 -14.00
N SER A 329 17.25 1.83 -15.12
CA SER A 329 17.23 0.42 -15.52
C SER A 329 17.88 -0.50 -14.47
N ARG A 330 18.93 -0.04 -13.77
CA ARG A 330 19.54 -0.81 -12.67
C ARG A 330 18.62 -0.94 -11.44
N GLN A 331 17.81 0.09 -11.17
CA GLN A 331 16.98 0.14 -9.97
C GLN A 331 15.63 -0.57 -10.14
N TRP A 332 14.98 -0.39 -11.29
CA TRP A 332 13.61 -0.84 -11.53
C TRP A 332 13.43 -1.70 -12.78
N GLY A 333 14.46 -1.84 -13.61
CA GLY A 333 14.30 -2.40 -14.94
C GLY A 333 13.59 -1.44 -15.89
N GLY A 334 13.53 -1.75 -17.17
CA GLY A 334 12.79 -0.96 -18.15
C GLY A 334 13.32 0.47 -18.38
N SER A 335 12.44 1.36 -18.86
CA SER A 335 12.76 2.74 -19.26
C SER A 335 11.97 3.75 -18.44
N PRO A 336 12.51 4.97 -18.15
CA PRO A 336 11.74 6.06 -17.57
C PRO A 336 10.47 6.44 -18.35
N ARG A 337 10.43 6.18 -19.67
CA ARG A 337 9.26 6.44 -20.51
C ARG A 337 8.08 5.52 -20.21
N ASP A 338 8.35 4.34 -19.68
CA ASP A 338 7.34 3.32 -19.37
C ASP A 338 6.64 3.60 -18.01
N ALA A 339 7.21 4.50 -17.22
CA ALA A 339 6.68 4.87 -15.91
C ALA A 339 5.53 5.90 -15.97
N GLY A 340 5.40 6.61 -17.09
CA GLY A 340 4.35 7.61 -17.32
C GLY A 340 3.14 7.11 -18.12
N ARG A 341 3.07 5.77 -18.35
CA ARG A 341 1.95 5.13 -19.08
C ARG A 341 1.10 4.28 -18.16
#